data_32ed67d3ca67b9efeeee80b078a8afc5
#
_entry.id   32ed67d3ca67b9efeeee80b078a8afc5
#
_cell.length_a   1.000
_cell.length_b   1.000
_cell.length_c   1.000
_cell.angle_alpha   90.00
_cell.angle_beta   90.00
_cell.angle_gamma   90.00
#
_symmetry.space_group_name_H-M   'P 1'
#
loop_
_entity.id
_entity.type
_entity.pdbx_description
1 polymer ?
#
loop_
_entity_poly.entity_id
_entity_poly.type
_entity_poly.pdbx_seq_one_letter_code
_entity_poly.pdbx_strand_id
1 'polypeptide(L)'
;MKISVIIPVYNAEKTLSKCLDSLLEQSYDNAEIILVNDGATDASGEICKKYASLYPAIKYLEKENGGVSTARNIALDIAQGDYITFVDSDDWVTPNFFETIKSVLKDFDYDFIQFSEWTVKGDKHSEKRVTAFNSSNHEEIIHRLVSDMCKKHINTPHGMVYKRQIIEENTIRFKEDIEVGEDRTFNIQYALNIKSFRILEQPLYFTCLENEESLSRKKRDDLDKQIEKAEVHLKDVLRKSDLLEEEKLKIIEAINFDNLRAVYTKAKYLQRNKLPYFKRLKQLNKYCQQVNDKNFTYPSGKFCTLIKLPVILKITPLIDAMGWVLTR
;
A
#
# COMPACT_ATOMS: atom_id res chain seq x y z
N MET A 1 -18.39 16.41 -9.02
CA MET A 1 -17.47 15.40 -8.42
C MET A 1 -16.31 16.15 -7.81
N LYS A 2 -16.03 15.94 -6.54
CA LYS A 2 -14.89 16.54 -5.81
C LYS A 2 -13.90 15.43 -5.41
N ILE A 3 -12.60 15.70 -5.48
CA ILE A 3 -11.55 14.74 -5.09
C ILE A 3 -10.79 15.30 -3.89
N SER A 4 -10.67 14.52 -2.82
CA SER A 4 -9.77 14.83 -1.69
C SER A 4 -8.46 14.09 -1.89
N VAL A 5 -7.37 14.85 -1.98
CA VAL A 5 -6.00 14.32 -2.01
C VAL A 5 -5.44 14.38 -0.60
N ILE A 6 -5.10 13.24 -0.03
CA ILE A 6 -4.58 13.13 1.34
C ILE A 6 -3.07 12.95 1.28
N ILE A 7 -2.33 13.85 1.93
CA ILE A 7 -0.86 13.84 1.96
C ILE A 7 -0.38 13.86 3.41
N PRO A 8 0.03 12.70 3.96
CA PRO A 8 0.74 12.66 5.24
C PRO A 8 2.16 13.21 5.05
N VAL A 9 2.59 14.10 5.94
CA VAL A 9 3.89 14.78 5.83
C VAL A 9 4.72 14.52 7.08
N TYR A 10 5.92 13.96 6.89
CA TYR A 10 6.92 13.80 7.94
C TYR A 10 8.32 13.85 7.33
N ASN A 11 9.12 14.85 7.71
CA ASN A 11 10.51 15.05 7.27
C ASN A 11 10.69 14.93 5.73
N ALA A 12 9.92 15.72 4.98
CA ALA A 12 9.85 15.72 3.52
C ALA A 12 10.30 17.05 2.89
N GLU A 13 11.10 17.87 3.58
CA GLU A 13 11.48 19.21 3.13
C GLU A 13 12.05 19.27 1.70
N LYS A 14 12.71 18.19 1.25
CA LYS A 14 13.37 18.10 -0.07
C LYS A 14 12.40 17.76 -1.21
N THR A 15 11.28 17.15 -0.92
CA THR A 15 10.39 16.55 -1.92
C THR A 15 9.00 17.17 -1.93
N LEU A 16 8.52 17.66 -0.80
CA LEU A 16 7.17 18.14 -0.59
C LEU A 16 6.73 19.22 -1.59
N SER A 17 7.61 20.18 -1.93
CA SER A 17 7.27 21.23 -2.90
C SER A 17 6.97 20.62 -4.28
N LYS A 18 7.78 19.67 -4.75
CA LYS A 18 7.55 18.97 -6.02
C LYS A 18 6.23 18.18 -6.00
N CYS A 19 5.94 17.51 -4.89
CA CYS A 19 4.67 16.81 -4.69
C CYS A 19 3.48 17.77 -4.86
N LEU A 20 3.49 18.89 -4.14
CA LEU A 20 2.41 19.87 -4.16
C LEU A 20 2.28 20.58 -5.51
N ASP A 21 3.38 20.99 -6.13
CA ASP A 21 3.38 21.63 -7.44
C ASP A 21 2.75 20.73 -8.50
N SER A 22 3.06 19.42 -8.50
CA SER A 22 2.48 18.44 -9.44
C SER A 22 0.95 18.34 -9.37
N LEU A 23 0.36 18.63 -8.22
CA LEU A 23 -1.08 18.65 -8.01
C LEU A 23 -1.71 20.01 -8.35
N LEU A 24 -1.01 21.10 -8.03
CA LEU A 24 -1.52 22.46 -8.18
C LEU A 24 -1.40 23.00 -9.61
N GLU A 25 -0.47 22.50 -10.40
CA GLU A 25 -0.28 22.90 -11.81
C GLU A 25 -1.36 22.36 -12.75
N GLN A 26 -2.27 21.50 -12.25
CA GLN A 26 -3.31 20.89 -13.07
C GLN A 26 -4.58 21.76 -13.13
N SER A 27 -5.21 21.76 -14.29
CA SER A 27 -6.48 22.48 -14.52
C SER A 27 -7.67 21.72 -13.93
N TYR A 28 -7.74 21.62 -12.60
CA TYR A 28 -8.85 20.97 -11.91
C TYR A 28 -9.28 21.72 -10.65
N ASP A 29 -10.34 22.52 -10.77
CA ASP A 29 -10.81 23.42 -9.72
C ASP A 29 -11.60 22.75 -8.57
N ASN A 30 -11.89 21.44 -8.67
CA ASN A 30 -12.73 20.73 -7.71
C ASN A 30 -11.96 19.68 -6.90
N ALA A 31 -10.67 19.94 -6.64
CA ALA A 31 -9.87 19.16 -5.69
C ALA A 31 -9.71 19.91 -4.37
N GLU A 32 -9.63 19.18 -3.28
CA GLU A 32 -9.05 19.67 -2.02
C GLU A 32 -7.81 18.83 -1.69
N ILE A 33 -6.78 19.49 -1.18
CA ILE A 33 -5.53 18.82 -0.75
C ILE A 33 -5.47 18.94 0.77
N ILE A 34 -5.38 17.82 1.46
CA ILE A 34 -5.33 17.76 2.91
C ILE A 34 -3.92 17.35 3.33
N LEU A 35 -3.16 18.33 3.86
CA LEU A 35 -1.82 18.13 4.38
C LEU A 35 -1.90 17.87 5.88
N VAL A 36 -1.39 16.73 6.33
CA VAL A 36 -1.27 16.44 7.77
C VAL A 36 0.20 16.30 8.13
N ASN A 37 0.73 17.32 8.80
CA ASN A 37 2.09 17.31 9.37
C ASN A 37 2.10 16.43 10.62
N ASP A 38 2.73 15.27 10.53
CA ASP A 38 2.87 14.29 11.61
C ASP A 38 4.08 14.60 12.51
N GLY A 39 4.20 15.86 12.94
CA GLY A 39 5.28 16.28 13.84
C GLY A 39 6.66 16.28 13.19
N ALA A 40 6.76 16.75 11.94
CA ALA A 40 8.04 16.89 11.23
C ALA A 40 8.99 17.82 12.01
N THR A 41 10.28 17.49 11.99
CA THR A 41 11.34 18.23 12.70
C THR A 41 12.24 19.02 11.76
N ASP A 42 12.01 18.91 10.44
CA ASP A 42 12.66 19.67 9.38
C ASP A 42 11.77 20.84 8.89
N ALA A 43 12.09 21.46 7.76
CA ALA A 43 11.33 22.59 7.21
C ALA A 43 9.97 22.18 6.59
N SER A 44 9.53 20.92 6.67
CA SER A 44 8.26 20.48 6.05
C SER A 44 7.05 21.23 6.57
N GLY A 45 6.97 21.52 7.88
CA GLY A 45 5.87 22.28 8.47
C GLY A 45 5.76 23.70 7.92
N GLU A 46 6.90 24.39 7.73
CA GLU A 46 6.98 25.71 7.13
C GLU A 46 6.50 25.71 5.66
N ILE A 47 6.92 24.68 4.90
CA ILE A 47 6.46 24.48 3.52
C ILE A 47 4.95 24.30 3.49
N CYS A 48 4.38 23.42 4.33
CA CYS A 48 2.94 23.22 4.41
C CYS A 48 2.18 24.53 4.70
N LYS A 49 2.61 25.30 5.71
CA LYS A 49 1.99 26.59 6.08
C LYS A 49 2.04 27.59 4.92
N LYS A 50 3.17 27.66 4.23
CA LYS A 50 3.34 28.52 3.06
C LYS A 50 2.34 28.15 1.96
N TYR A 51 2.27 26.88 1.56
CA TYR A 51 1.36 26.46 0.50
C TYR A 51 -0.11 26.63 0.90
N ALA A 52 -0.49 26.31 2.13
CA ALA A 52 -1.84 26.54 2.63
C ALA A 52 -2.25 28.02 2.65
N SER A 53 -1.31 28.94 2.86
CA SER A 53 -1.59 30.38 2.78
C SER A 53 -1.77 30.90 1.36
N LEU A 54 -1.17 30.24 0.36
CA LEU A 54 -1.22 30.65 -1.05
C LEU A 54 -2.39 30.01 -1.82
N TYR A 55 -2.79 28.80 -1.43
CA TYR A 55 -3.76 28.00 -2.18
C TYR A 55 -4.96 27.62 -1.31
N PRO A 56 -6.14 28.24 -1.53
CA PRO A 56 -7.36 27.95 -0.75
C PRO A 56 -7.85 26.49 -0.82
N ALA A 57 -7.43 25.73 -1.83
CA ALA A 57 -7.71 24.32 -1.98
C ALA A 57 -6.95 23.44 -0.96
N ILE A 58 -5.93 23.99 -0.28
CA ILE A 58 -5.11 23.26 0.68
C ILE A 58 -5.64 23.48 2.10
N LYS A 59 -5.95 22.38 2.77
CA LYS A 59 -6.23 22.32 4.20
C LYS A 59 -4.98 21.80 4.91
N TYR A 60 -4.49 22.50 5.91
CA TYR A 60 -3.32 22.13 6.70
C TYR A 60 -3.70 21.80 8.12
N LEU A 61 -3.21 20.67 8.61
CA LEU A 61 -3.29 20.25 10.01
C LEU A 61 -1.90 19.85 10.51
N GLU A 62 -1.66 20.10 11.78
CA GLU A 62 -0.43 19.75 12.48
C GLU A 62 -0.77 18.92 13.73
N LYS A 63 0.01 17.88 13.99
CA LYS A 63 -0.16 17.02 15.17
C LYS A 63 1.20 16.55 15.69
N GLU A 64 1.24 16.07 16.92
CA GLU A 64 2.38 15.32 17.43
C GLU A 64 2.59 14.03 16.61
N ASN A 65 3.85 13.60 16.47
CA ASN A 65 4.17 12.40 15.71
C ASN A 65 3.44 11.17 16.28
N GLY A 66 2.65 10.52 15.46
CA GLY A 66 1.88 9.32 15.79
C GLY A 66 1.90 8.29 14.67
N GLY A 67 2.65 8.55 13.60
CA GLY A 67 2.79 7.67 12.45
C GLY A 67 1.79 7.94 11.33
N VAL A 68 2.13 7.44 10.14
CA VAL A 68 1.42 7.68 8.88
C VAL A 68 -0.07 7.30 8.94
N SER A 69 -0.42 6.23 9.65
CA SER A 69 -1.80 5.76 9.83
C SER A 69 -2.67 6.80 10.55
N THR A 70 -2.15 7.41 11.63
CA THR A 70 -2.89 8.46 12.36
C THR A 70 -3.07 9.71 11.51
N ALA A 71 -2.05 10.12 10.76
CA ALA A 71 -2.13 11.26 9.86
C ALA A 71 -3.17 11.05 8.75
N ARG A 72 -3.19 9.86 8.12
CA ARG A 72 -4.19 9.51 7.10
C ARG A 72 -5.60 9.45 7.67
N ASN A 73 -5.79 8.90 8.87
CA ASN A 73 -7.10 8.83 9.52
C ASN A 73 -7.68 10.22 9.82
N ILE A 74 -6.88 11.12 10.38
CA ILE A 74 -7.30 12.51 10.62
C ILE A 74 -7.71 13.20 9.32
N ALA A 75 -6.97 12.97 8.23
CA ALA A 75 -7.33 13.51 6.93
C ALA A 75 -8.64 12.91 6.39
N LEU A 76 -8.86 11.60 6.56
CA LEU A 76 -10.12 10.95 6.19
C LEU A 76 -11.32 11.55 6.94
N ASP A 77 -11.17 11.87 8.23
CA ASP A 77 -12.26 12.40 9.06
C ASP A 77 -12.73 13.81 8.62
N ILE A 78 -11.89 14.57 7.92
CA ILE A 78 -12.23 15.92 7.43
C ILE A 78 -12.39 16.02 5.91
N ALA A 79 -12.13 14.92 5.18
CA ALA A 79 -12.26 14.88 3.73
C ALA A 79 -13.71 15.08 3.29
N GLN A 80 -13.93 15.95 2.30
CA GLN A 80 -15.26 16.30 1.78
C GLN A 80 -15.46 15.91 0.32
N GLY A 81 -14.43 15.35 -0.34
CA GLY A 81 -14.52 14.88 -1.70
C GLY A 81 -15.45 13.68 -1.84
N ASP A 82 -16.04 13.52 -3.01
CA ASP A 82 -16.77 12.31 -3.37
C ASP A 82 -15.82 11.10 -3.45
N TYR A 83 -14.58 11.40 -3.83
CA TYR A 83 -13.48 10.44 -3.98
C TYR A 83 -12.27 10.86 -3.17
N ILE A 84 -11.51 9.85 -2.71
CA ILE A 84 -10.24 10.00 -1.97
C ILE A 84 -9.11 9.43 -2.82
N THR A 85 -7.96 10.09 -2.80
CA THR A 85 -6.69 9.52 -3.25
C THR A 85 -5.58 9.87 -2.27
N PHE A 86 -4.62 8.99 -2.08
CA PHE A 86 -3.46 9.21 -1.23
C PHE A 86 -2.24 9.51 -2.09
N VAL A 87 -1.45 10.49 -1.68
CA VAL A 87 -0.17 10.83 -2.31
C VAL A 87 0.87 10.94 -1.20
N ASP A 88 1.96 10.21 -1.32
CA ASP A 88 3.04 10.31 -0.34
C ASP A 88 3.87 11.58 -0.59
N SER A 89 4.35 12.22 0.46
CA SER A 89 5.03 13.54 0.39
C SER A 89 6.38 13.53 -0.34
N ASP A 90 6.90 12.36 -0.66
CA ASP A 90 8.12 12.16 -1.46
C ASP A 90 7.85 11.74 -2.91
N ASP A 91 6.57 11.64 -3.31
CA ASP A 91 6.10 11.23 -4.62
C ASP A 91 5.42 12.40 -5.37
N TRP A 92 5.03 12.19 -6.65
CA TRP A 92 4.29 13.19 -7.43
C TRP A 92 3.39 12.52 -8.48
N VAL A 93 2.48 13.30 -9.08
CA VAL A 93 1.53 12.80 -10.08
C VAL A 93 1.85 13.32 -11.49
N THR A 94 1.28 12.67 -12.52
CA THR A 94 1.41 13.13 -13.90
C THR A 94 0.55 14.38 -14.17
N PRO A 95 0.90 15.22 -15.16
CA PRO A 95 0.15 16.45 -15.47
C PRO A 95 -1.32 16.25 -15.85
N ASN A 96 -1.70 15.04 -16.26
CA ASN A 96 -3.07 14.68 -16.65
C ASN A 96 -3.80 13.83 -15.61
N PHE A 97 -3.31 13.81 -14.37
CA PHE A 97 -3.83 12.96 -13.28
C PHE A 97 -5.34 13.17 -13.04
N PHE A 98 -5.73 14.40 -12.71
CA PHE A 98 -7.14 14.70 -12.43
C PHE A 98 -8.03 14.61 -13.69
N GLU A 99 -7.53 15.05 -14.85
CA GLU A 99 -8.28 14.95 -16.10
C GLU A 99 -8.62 13.49 -16.42
N THR A 100 -7.65 12.58 -16.30
CA THR A 100 -7.87 11.16 -16.58
C THR A 100 -8.88 10.56 -15.61
N ILE A 101 -8.73 10.82 -14.30
CA ILE A 101 -9.67 10.31 -13.28
C ILE A 101 -11.09 10.85 -13.55
N LYS A 102 -11.21 12.14 -13.82
CA LYS A 102 -12.49 12.79 -14.14
C LYS A 102 -13.13 12.18 -15.37
N SER A 103 -12.37 11.91 -16.43
CA SER A 103 -12.87 11.28 -17.64
C SER A 103 -13.44 9.89 -17.35
N VAL A 104 -12.72 9.07 -16.63
CA VAL A 104 -13.15 7.72 -16.24
C VAL A 104 -14.43 7.75 -15.41
N LEU A 105 -14.51 8.65 -14.43
CA LEU A 105 -15.67 8.77 -13.54
C LEU A 105 -16.87 9.47 -14.17
N LYS A 106 -16.69 10.18 -15.28
CA LYS A 106 -17.79 10.72 -16.06
C LYS A 106 -18.58 9.63 -16.79
N ASP A 107 -17.88 8.59 -17.23
CA ASP A 107 -18.49 7.48 -17.98
C ASP A 107 -19.20 6.49 -17.04
N PHE A 108 -18.67 6.28 -15.86
CA PHE A 108 -19.24 5.38 -14.86
C PHE A 108 -18.76 5.73 -13.44
N ASP A 109 -19.65 5.66 -12.46
CA ASP A 109 -19.40 5.94 -11.04
C ASP A 109 -18.72 4.74 -10.35
N TYR A 110 -17.44 4.48 -10.68
CA TYR A 110 -16.69 3.37 -10.13
C TYR A 110 -16.46 3.52 -8.63
N ASP A 111 -16.56 2.41 -7.92
CA ASP A 111 -16.25 2.37 -6.49
C ASP A 111 -14.73 2.41 -6.23
N PHE A 112 -13.95 1.79 -7.12
CA PHE A 112 -12.51 1.70 -6.98
C PHE A 112 -11.82 1.84 -8.34
N ILE A 113 -10.79 2.68 -8.40
CA ILE A 113 -9.94 2.84 -9.58
C ILE A 113 -8.49 2.62 -9.16
N GLN A 114 -7.75 1.85 -9.95
CA GLN A 114 -6.30 1.66 -9.82
C GLN A 114 -5.63 2.06 -11.13
N PHE A 115 -4.38 2.51 -11.06
CA PHE A 115 -3.60 2.87 -12.25
C PHE A 115 -2.15 2.42 -12.10
N SER A 116 -1.44 2.34 -13.23
CA SER A 116 -0.01 2.06 -13.27
C SER A 116 0.80 3.22 -12.70
N GLU A 117 2.04 2.94 -12.34
CA GLU A 117 2.94 3.89 -11.70
C GLU A 117 4.31 3.90 -12.39
N TRP A 118 4.99 5.03 -12.35
CA TRP A 118 6.41 5.13 -12.63
C TRP A 118 7.20 5.00 -11.34
N THR A 119 8.25 4.21 -11.36
CA THR A 119 9.25 4.17 -10.28
C THR A 119 10.48 4.94 -10.73
N VAL A 120 10.92 5.91 -9.94
CA VAL A 120 12.03 6.79 -10.26
C VAL A 120 13.19 6.58 -9.28
N LYS A 121 14.40 6.38 -9.83
CA LYS A 121 15.64 6.28 -9.06
C LYS A 121 16.78 6.98 -9.82
N GLY A 122 17.15 8.18 -9.40
CA GLY A 122 18.01 9.07 -10.17
C GLY A 122 17.40 9.34 -11.54
N ASP A 123 18.17 9.25 -12.58
CA ASP A 123 17.72 9.42 -13.96
C ASP A 123 16.98 8.19 -14.54
N LYS A 124 16.84 7.12 -13.76
CA LYS A 124 16.19 5.88 -14.22
C LYS A 124 14.73 5.86 -13.87
N HIS A 125 13.90 5.68 -14.89
CA HIS A 125 12.47 5.48 -14.77
C HIS A 125 12.14 4.04 -15.18
N SER A 126 11.30 3.37 -14.39
CA SER A 126 10.73 2.06 -14.72
C SER A 126 9.24 2.07 -14.45
N GLU A 127 8.47 1.50 -15.37
CA GLU A 127 7.02 1.40 -15.24
C GLU A 127 6.65 0.18 -14.38
N LYS A 128 5.87 0.40 -13.34
CA LYS A 128 5.17 -0.64 -12.60
C LYS A 128 3.77 -0.74 -13.17
N ARG A 129 3.61 -1.60 -14.18
CA ARG A 129 2.38 -1.75 -14.93
C ARG A 129 1.39 -2.68 -14.23
N VAL A 130 0.13 -2.26 -14.17
CA VAL A 130 -1.03 -3.10 -13.85
C VAL A 130 -1.82 -3.37 -15.13
N THR A 131 -2.33 -4.58 -15.29
CA THR A 131 -3.12 -4.94 -16.49
C THR A 131 -4.51 -4.37 -16.38
N ALA A 132 -5.04 -3.78 -17.47
CA ALA A 132 -6.38 -3.23 -17.53
C ALA A 132 -7.44 -4.21 -17.02
N PHE A 133 -8.43 -3.65 -16.33
CA PHE A 133 -9.57 -4.40 -15.80
C PHE A 133 -10.78 -3.47 -15.72
N ASN A 134 -11.96 -4.01 -15.97
CA ASN A 134 -13.21 -3.30 -15.81
C ASN A 134 -14.33 -4.30 -15.55
N SER A 135 -14.89 -4.29 -14.34
CA SER A 135 -15.99 -5.17 -14.00
C SER A 135 -16.87 -4.59 -12.90
N SER A 136 -18.16 -4.95 -12.97
CA SER A 136 -19.15 -4.83 -11.88
C SER A 136 -19.69 -6.21 -11.49
N ASN A 137 -19.05 -7.29 -11.94
CA ASN A 137 -19.37 -8.65 -11.52
C ASN A 137 -18.55 -8.99 -10.26
N HIS A 138 -19.24 -9.41 -9.21
CA HIS A 138 -18.63 -9.69 -7.91
C HIS A 138 -17.53 -10.78 -7.99
N GLU A 139 -17.81 -11.89 -8.66
CA GLU A 139 -16.86 -13.00 -8.79
C GLU A 139 -15.58 -12.59 -9.51
N GLU A 140 -15.72 -11.85 -10.63
CA GLU A 140 -14.58 -11.32 -11.37
C GLU A 140 -13.74 -10.36 -10.52
N ILE A 141 -14.40 -9.49 -9.73
CA ILE A 141 -13.72 -8.55 -8.83
C ILE A 141 -12.92 -9.33 -7.78
N ILE A 142 -13.53 -10.29 -7.10
CA ILE A 142 -12.84 -11.12 -6.08
C ILE A 142 -11.65 -11.87 -6.70
N HIS A 143 -11.85 -12.49 -7.87
CA HIS A 143 -10.76 -13.18 -8.58
C HIS A 143 -9.60 -12.22 -8.91
N ARG A 144 -9.92 -11.01 -9.38
CA ARG A 144 -8.92 -9.99 -9.68
C ARG A 144 -8.19 -9.52 -8.42
N LEU A 145 -8.88 -9.25 -7.32
CA LEU A 145 -8.29 -8.84 -6.04
C LEU A 145 -7.31 -9.88 -5.50
N VAL A 146 -7.68 -11.16 -5.51
CA VAL A 146 -6.80 -12.26 -5.11
C VAL A 146 -5.52 -12.28 -5.96
N SER A 147 -5.64 -12.10 -7.29
CA SER A 147 -4.49 -12.01 -8.19
C SER A 147 -3.58 -10.81 -7.86
N ASP A 148 -4.17 -9.65 -7.61
CA ASP A 148 -3.42 -8.42 -7.32
C ASP A 148 -2.77 -8.46 -5.92
N MET A 149 -3.37 -9.13 -4.94
CA MET A 149 -2.75 -9.44 -3.65
C MET A 149 -1.48 -10.28 -3.86
N CYS A 150 -1.56 -11.36 -4.63
CA CYS A 150 -0.40 -12.21 -4.93
C CYS A 150 0.72 -11.47 -5.67
N LYS A 151 0.39 -10.44 -6.46
CA LYS A 151 1.34 -9.59 -7.20
C LYS A 151 1.80 -8.36 -6.43
N LYS A 152 1.27 -8.11 -5.23
CA LYS A 152 1.49 -6.92 -4.42
C LYS A 152 1.04 -5.61 -5.06
N HIS A 153 0.06 -5.64 -5.96
CA HIS A 153 -0.45 -4.45 -6.62
C HIS A 153 -1.34 -3.58 -5.73
N ILE A 154 -1.86 -4.13 -4.63
CA ILE A 154 -2.71 -3.43 -3.65
C ILE A 154 -2.06 -3.26 -2.28
N ASN A 155 -0.72 -3.23 -2.22
CA ASN A 155 0.03 -3.13 -0.96
C ASN A 155 0.32 -1.68 -0.53
N THR A 156 -0.05 -0.69 -1.35
CA THR A 156 0.13 0.75 -1.08
C THR A 156 -1.19 1.47 -1.33
N PRO A 157 -1.52 2.55 -0.61
CA PRO A 157 -2.77 3.29 -0.83
C PRO A 157 -2.63 4.30 -1.99
N HIS A 158 -1.40 4.67 -2.38
CA HIS A 158 -1.18 5.47 -3.58
C HIS A 158 -1.42 4.65 -4.86
N GLY A 159 -1.59 5.31 -6.00
CA GLY A 159 -1.94 4.63 -7.24
C GLY A 159 -3.40 4.18 -7.32
N MET A 160 -4.26 4.70 -6.43
CA MET A 160 -5.66 4.30 -6.29
C MET A 160 -6.57 5.50 -6.01
N VAL A 161 -7.85 5.36 -6.43
CA VAL A 161 -8.92 6.30 -6.12
C VAL A 161 -10.07 5.52 -5.49
N TYR A 162 -10.53 6.01 -4.36
CA TYR A 162 -11.52 5.37 -3.48
C TYR A 162 -12.78 6.21 -3.42
N LYS A 163 -13.95 5.64 -3.57
CA LYS A 163 -15.22 6.30 -3.33
C LYS A 163 -15.39 6.52 -1.83
N ARG A 164 -15.45 7.78 -1.36
CA ARG A 164 -15.46 8.13 0.05
C ARG A 164 -16.65 7.51 0.80
N GLN A 165 -17.81 7.42 0.16
CA GLN A 165 -19.01 6.83 0.77
C GLN A 165 -18.75 5.41 1.31
N ILE A 166 -18.00 4.57 0.58
CA ILE A 166 -17.68 3.20 1.01
C ILE A 166 -16.78 3.21 2.26
N ILE A 167 -15.83 4.14 2.32
CA ILE A 167 -14.96 4.31 3.50
C ILE A 167 -15.78 4.65 4.74
N GLU A 168 -16.72 5.59 4.60
CA GLU A 168 -17.55 6.08 5.70
C GLU A 168 -18.58 5.04 6.16
N GLU A 169 -19.35 4.47 5.24
CA GLU A 169 -20.40 3.48 5.55
C GLU A 169 -19.85 2.24 6.25
N ASN A 170 -18.61 1.85 5.92
CA ASN A 170 -17.95 0.68 6.49
C ASN A 170 -16.93 1.03 7.59
N THR A 171 -16.83 2.29 7.97
CA THR A 171 -15.90 2.79 9.01
C THR A 171 -14.46 2.31 8.77
N ILE A 172 -14.00 2.40 7.51
CA ILE A 172 -12.68 1.90 7.10
C ILE A 172 -11.63 2.92 7.51
N ARG A 173 -10.65 2.50 8.34
CA ARG A 173 -9.55 3.34 8.83
C ARG A 173 -8.25 2.54 8.84
N PHE A 174 -7.13 3.23 8.66
CA PHE A 174 -5.81 2.64 8.86
C PHE A 174 -5.66 2.22 10.31
N LYS A 175 -5.07 1.04 10.55
CA LYS A 175 -4.80 0.55 11.90
C LYS A 175 -3.55 1.19 12.46
N GLU A 176 -3.71 1.98 13.52
CA GLU A 176 -2.63 2.79 14.11
C GLU A 176 -1.60 1.95 14.86
N ASP A 177 -1.96 0.75 15.31
CA ASP A 177 -1.07 -0.20 15.97
C ASP A 177 -0.35 -1.16 14.99
N ILE A 178 -0.57 -1.02 13.68
CA ILE A 178 0.08 -1.75 12.60
C ILE A 178 0.97 -0.78 11.83
N GLU A 179 2.30 -0.96 11.94
CA GLU A 179 3.27 -0.13 11.23
C GLU A 179 3.82 -0.78 9.95
N VAL A 180 3.46 -2.03 9.67
CA VAL A 180 3.82 -2.75 8.45
C VAL A 180 2.62 -3.57 7.99
N GLY A 181 2.14 -3.27 6.78
CA GLY A 181 0.97 -3.90 6.20
C GLY A 181 -0.35 -3.19 6.53
N GLU A 182 -0.30 -2.00 7.15
CA GLU A 182 -1.43 -1.11 7.38
C GLU A 182 -2.11 -0.74 6.07
N ASP A 183 -1.33 -0.41 5.04
CA ASP A 183 -1.79 -0.05 3.70
C ASP A 183 -2.55 -1.21 3.03
N ARG A 184 -1.93 -2.39 3.02
CA ARG A 184 -2.57 -3.59 2.50
C ARG A 184 -3.87 -3.92 3.23
N THR A 185 -3.86 -3.75 4.55
CA THR A 185 -5.02 -4.02 5.40
C THR A 185 -6.17 -3.07 5.06
N PHE A 186 -5.89 -1.79 4.91
CA PHE A 186 -6.85 -0.78 4.48
C PHE A 186 -7.41 -1.12 3.09
N ASN A 187 -6.55 -1.41 2.13
CA ASN A 187 -6.94 -1.70 0.75
C ASN A 187 -7.81 -2.97 0.64
N ILE A 188 -7.46 -4.04 1.35
CA ILE A 188 -8.26 -5.27 1.35
C ILE A 188 -9.60 -5.00 2.01
N GLN A 189 -9.64 -4.33 3.17
CA GLN A 189 -10.87 -4.00 3.83
C GLN A 189 -11.79 -3.15 2.94
N TYR A 190 -11.23 -2.19 2.20
CA TYR A 190 -11.97 -1.41 1.22
C TYR A 190 -12.50 -2.27 0.07
N ALA A 191 -11.62 -3.07 -0.53
CA ALA A 191 -11.91 -3.87 -1.70
C ALA A 191 -12.96 -4.97 -1.46
N LEU A 192 -13.19 -5.37 -0.21
CA LEU A 192 -14.27 -6.31 0.15
C LEU A 192 -15.67 -5.67 0.08
N ASN A 193 -15.76 -4.35 -0.03
CA ASN A 193 -17.03 -3.61 -0.01
C ASN A 193 -17.38 -2.94 -1.35
N ILE A 194 -16.59 -3.17 -2.41
CA ILE A 194 -16.81 -2.56 -3.73
C ILE A 194 -17.72 -3.42 -4.60
N LYS A 195 -18.46 -2.75 -5.50
CA LYS A 195 -19.33 -3.36 -6.51
C LYS A 195 -18.84 -3.10 -7.93
N SER A 196 -17.85 -2.23 -8.10
CA SER A 196 -17.27 -1.89 -9.39
C SER A 196 -15.79 -1.55 -9.26
N PHE A 197 -14.98 -2.10 -10.17
CA PHE A 197 -13.53 -1.94 -10.15
C PHE A 197 -12.98 -1.65 -11.54
N ARG A 198 -12.22 -0.58 -11.66
CA ARG A 198 -11.54 -0.15 -12.88
C ARG A 198 -10.04 -0.10 -12.68
N ILE A 199 -9.27 -0.71 -13.60
CA ILE A 199 -7.81 -0.57 -13.64
C ILE A 199 -7.41 0.07 -14.96
N LEU A 200 -6.60 1.13 -14.86
CA LEU A 200 -6.02 1.84 -15.99
C LEU A 200 -4.57 1.40 -16.17
N GLU A 201 -4.20 1.00 -17.38
CA GLU A 201 -2.79 0.71 -17.69
C GLU A 201 -1.93 1.96 -17.74
N GLN A 202 -2.55 3.12 -17.93
CA GLN A 202 -1.86 4.39 -17.97
C GLN A 202 -1.21 4.69 -16.62
N PRO A 203 0.09 4.99 -16.58
CA PRO A 203 0.74 5.43 -15.35
C PRO A 203 0.40 6.89 -15.05
N LEU A 204 -0.13 7.13 -13.85
CA LEU A 204 -0.55 8.46 -13.39
C LEU A 204 0.23 8.94 -12.16
N TYR A 205 1.12 8.14 -11.62
CA TYR A 205 1.83 8.38 -10.38
C TYR A 205 3.32 8.08 -10.51
N PHE A 206 4.15 8.84 -9.80
CA PHE A 206 5.59 8.63 -9.72
C PHE A 206 6.01 8.34 -8.30
N THR A 207 6.50 7.11 -8.06
CA THR A 207 7.09 6.69 -6.79
C THR A 207 8.59 6.96 -6.79
N CYS A 208 9.07 7.77 -5.85
CA CYS A 208 10.48 8.10 -5.68
C CYS A 208 11.21 7.07 -4.81
N LEU A 209 12.30 6.48 -5.32
CA LEU A 209 13.11 5.52 -4.57
C LEU A 209 14.38 6.12 -3.93
N GLU A 210 14.53 7.42 -3.90
CA GLU A 210 15.74 8.06 -3.38
C GLU A 210 15.71 8.32 -1.88
N ASN A 211 14.53 8.37 -1.28
CA ASN A 211 14.38 8.63 0.15
C ASN A 211 14.89 7.44 0.96
N GLU A 212 16.13 7.53 1.48
CA GLU A 212 16.73 6.49 2.34
C GLU A 212 16.04 6.35 3.71
N GLU A 213 15.35 7.39 4.15
CA GLU A 213 14.60 7.44 5.42
C GLU A 213 13.18 6.87 5.30
N SER A 214 12.78 6.43 4.10
CA SER A 214 11.46 5.82 3.88
C SER A 214 11.17 4.70 4.88
N LEU A 215 9.97 4.72 5.46
CA LEU A 215 9.50 3.71 6.43
C LEU A 215 9.62 2.28 5.92
N SER A 216 9.42 2.08 4.61
CA SER A 216 9.54 0.76 3.96
C SER A 216 10.96 0.20 3.96
N ARG A 217 11.98 1.04 4.20
CA ARG A 217 13.41 0.67 4.24
C ARG A 217 13.98 0.65 5.65
N LYS A 218 13.25 1.15 6.63
CA LYS A 218 13.67 1.18 8.03
C LYS A 218 13.92 -0.24 8.54
N LYS A 219 15.05 -0.43 9.21
CA LYS A 219 15.36 -1.69 9.89
C LYS A 219 14.43 -1.86 11.07
N ARG A 220 13.76 -3.01 11.17
CA ARG A 220 12.83 -3.33 12.25
C ARG A 220 13.12 -4.70 12.81
N ASP A 221 13.27 -4.77 14.12
CA ASP A 221 13.43 -6.04 14.82
C ASP A 221 12.07 -6.73 15.10
N ASP A 222 10.98 -5.96 15.05
CA ASP A 222 9.61 -6.40 15.32
C ASP A 222 8.76 -6.71 14.07
N LEU A 223 9.38 -6.77 12.88
CA LEU A 223 8.70 -7.00 11.60
C LEU A 223 7.73 -8.20 11.65
N ASP A 224 8.16 -9.27 12.30
CA ASP A 224 7.37 -10.50 12.41
C ASP A 224 6.07 -10.26 13.21
N LYS A 225 6.14 -9.44 14.28
CA LYS A 225 4.98 -9.08 15.10
C LYS A 225 4.02 -8.16 14.34
N GLN A 226 4.54 -7.24 13.56
CA GLN A 226 3.72 -6.32 12.75
C GLN A 226 2.95 -7.09 11.67
N ILE A 227 3.61 -8.00 10.95
CA ILE A 227 2.95 -8.88 9.97
C ILE A 227 1.87 -9.73 10.65
N GLU A 228 2.14 -10.28 11.83
CA GLU A 228 1.16 -11.06 12.59
C GLU A 228 -0.08 -10.24 12.99
N LYS A 229 0.10 -9.00 13.47
CA LYS A 229 -1.00 -8.10 13.76
C LYS A 229 -1.87 -7.83 12.53
N ALA A 230 -1.24 -7.50 11.39
CA ALA A 230 -1.94 -7.27 10.13
C ALA A 230 -2.76 -8.49 9.71
N GLU A 231 -2.19 -9.70 9.82
CA GLU A 231 -2.92 -10.94 9.51
C GLU A 231 -4.11 -11.20 10.43
N VAL A 232 -3.92 -11.06 11.75
CA VAL A 232 -4.99 -11.26 12.72
C VAL A 232 -6.15 -10.33 12.41
N HIS A 233 -5.85 -9.07 12.11
CA HIS A 233 -6.86 -8.09 11.74
C HIS A 233 -7.57 -8.47 10.43
N LEU A 234 -6.83 -8.81 9.36
CA LEU A 234 -7.44 -9.22 8.08
C LEU A 234 -8.32 -10.46 8.22
N LYS A 235 -7.92 -11.45 9.01
CA LYS A 235 -8.74 -12.64 9.28
C LYS A 235 -10.01 -12.29 10.05
N ASP A 236 -9.97 -11.32 10.96
CA ASP A 236 -11.16 -10.83 11.65
C ASP A 236 -12.12 -10.08 10.71
N VAL A 237 -11.58 -9.24 9.82
CA VAL A 237 -12.35 -8.56 8.77
C VAL A 237 -13.04 -9.58 7.85
N LEU A 238 -12.30 -10.58 7.37
CA LEU A 238 -12.86 -11.63 6.51
C LEU A 238 -13.95 -12.44 7.20
N ARG A 239 -13.77 -12.77 8.48
CA ARG A 239 -14.78 -13.50 9.25
C ARG A 239 -16.09 -12.74 9.35
N LYS A 240 -16.04 -11.40 9.44
CA LYS A 240 -17.20 -10.52 9.55
C LYS A 240 -17.81 -10.12 8.20
N SER A 241 -17.14 -10.42 7.09
CA SER A 241 -17.64 -10.09 5.75
C SER A 241 -18.72 -11.05 5.28
N ASP A 242 -19.57 -10.59 4.37
CA ASP A 242 -20.66 -11.37 3.75
C ASP A 242 -20.18 -12.27 2.60
N LEU A 243 -18.85 -12.40 2.41
CA LEU A 243 -18.27 -13.27 1.37
C LEU A 243 -18.61 -14.74 1.60
N LEU A 244 -18.70 -15.50 0.51
CA LEU A 244 -18.80 -16.94 0.55
C LEU A 244 -17.53 -17.55 1.18
N GLU A 245 -17.67 -18.67 1.87
CA GLU A 245 -16.53 -19.33 2.53
C GLU A 245 -15.41 -19.70 1.54
N GLU A 246 -15.76 -20.05 0.30
CA GLU A 246 -14.76 -20.29 -0.77
C GLU A 246 -13.97 -19.03 -1.14
N GLU A 247 -14.63 -17.88 -1.19
CA GLU A 247 -13.97 -16.58 -1.47
C GLU A 247 -13.06 -16.16 -0.33
N LYS A 248 -13.53 -16.31 0.93
CA LYS A 248 -12.70 -16.09 2.13
C LYS A 248 -11.45 -16.96 2.10
N LEU A 249 -11.60 -18.23 1.73
CA LEU A 249 -10.47 -19.16 1.64
C LEU A 249 -9.45 -18.71 0.59
N LYS A 250 -9.89 -18.29 -0.60
CA LYS A 250 -9.00 -17.78 -1.67
C LYS A 250 -8.20 -16.55 -1.20
N ILE A 251 -8.85 -15.64 -0.47
CA ILE A 251 -8.19 -14.45 0.07
C ILE A 251 -7.19 -14.84 1.17
N ILE A 252 -7.54 -15.75 2.07
CA ILE A 252 -6.65 -16.27 3.10
C ILE A 252 -5.42 -16.95 2.47
N GLU A 253 -5.60 -17.71 1.40
CA GLU A 253 -4.50 -18.33 0.65
C GLU A 253 -3.56 -17.28 0.05
N ALA A 254 -4.09 -16.18 -0.50
CA ALA A 254 -3.29 -15.08 -1.03
C ALA A 254 -2.49 -14.38 0.08
N ILE A 255 -3.09 -14.14 1.26
CA ILE A 255 -2.40 -13.61 2.45
C ILE A 255 -1.27 -14.55 2.88
N ASN A 256 -1.55 -15.84 2.95
CA ASN A 256 -0.57 -16.85 3.35
C ASN A 256 0.59 -16.95 2.34
N PHE A 257 0.32 -16.77 1.05
CA PHE A 257 1.35 -16.73 0.03
C PHE A 257 2.30 -15.54 0.19
N ASP A 258 1.78 -14.37 0.55
CA ASP A 258 2.61 -13.21 0.85
C ASP A 258 3.51 -13.44 2.07
N ASN A 259 3.01 -14.13 3.08
CA ASN A 259 3.80 -14.49 4.27
C ASN A 259 4.91 -15.49 3.95
N LEU A 260 4.62 -16.45 3.08
CA LEU A 260 5.65 -17.37 2.58
C LEU A 260 6.77 -16.59 1.87
N ARG A 261 6.43 -15.59 1.03
CA ARG A 261 7.42 -14.70 0.37
C ARG A 261 8.19 -13.84 1.38
N ALA A 262 7.59 -13.47 2.51
CA ALA A 262 8.25 -12.70 3.56
C ALA A 262 9.44 -13.46 4.17
N VAL A 263 9.40 -14.80 4.21
CA VAL A 263 10.55 -15.63 4.64
C VAL A 263 11.78 -15.35 3.78
N TYR A 264 11.60 -15.30 2.47
CA TYR A 264 12.70 -15.04 1.52
C TYR A 264 13.15 -13.58 1.56
N THR A 265 12.23 -12.65 1.79
CA THR A 265 12.57 -11.23 2.04
C THR A 265 13.42 -11.09 3.30
N LYS A 266 13.09 -11.83 4.36
CA LYS A 266 13.90 -11.88 5.59
C LYS A 266 15.29 -12.44 5.32
N ALA A 267 15.41 -13.51 4.52
CA ALA A 267 16.71 -14.06 4.14
C ALA A 267 17.59 -13.02 3.45
N LYS A 268 17.05 -12.32 2.43
CA LYS A 268 17.73 -11.23 1.74
C LYS A 268 18.14 -10.09 2.66
N TYR A 269 17.26 -9.70 3.59
CA TYR A 269 17.55 -8.69 4.59
C TYR A 269 18.73 -9.08 5.50
N LEU A 270 18.73 -10.32 6.01
CA LEU A 270 19.81 -10.82 6.87
C LEU A 270 21.17 -10.89 6.14
N GLN A 271 21.15 -11.18 4.83
CA GLN A 271 22.34 -11.16 3.98
C GLN A 271 22.86 -9.73 3.78
N ARG A 272 21.99 -8.78 3.44
CA ARG A 272 22.36 -7.36 3.25
C ARG A 272 22.98 -6.75 4.49
N ASN A 273 22.53 -7.16 5.69
CA ASN A 273 23.08 -6.72 6.96
C ASN A 273 24.39 -7.45 7.35
N LYS A 274 24.96 -8.26 6.43
CA LYS A 274 26.24 -8.97 6.64
C LYS A 274 26.28 -9.82 7.91
N LEU A 275 25.13 -10.33 8.38
CA LEU A 275 25.12 -11.25 9.51
C LEU A 275 25.92 -12.52 9.18
N PRO A 276 26.68 -13.07 10.11
CA PRO A 276 27.37 -14.34 9.93
C PRO A 276 26.42 -15.46 9.51
N TYR A 277 26.85 -16.33 8.60
CA TYR A 277 26.02 -17.37 7.98
C TYR A 277 25.20 -18.17 9.00
N PHE A 278 25.83 -18.71 10.04
CA PHE A 278 25.13 -19.51 11.04
C PHE A 278 24.10 -18.71 11.86
N LYS A 279 24.36 -17.41 12.12
CA LYS A 279 23.37 -16.53 12.77
C LYS A 279 22.15 -16.31 11.87
N ARG A 280 22.38 -16.14 10.55
CA ARG A 280 21.28 -16.03 9.57
C ARG A 280 20.43 -17.29 9.57
N LEU A 281 21.04 -18.47 9.47
CA LEU A 281 20.32 -19.75 9.45
C LEU A 281 19.49 -19.96 10.72
N LYS A 282 20.03 -19.61 11.91
CA LYS A 282 19.30 -19.69 13.18
C LYS A 282 18.06 -18.80 13.19
N GLN A 283 18.17 -17.57 12.72
CA GLN A 283 17.05 -16.63 12.63
C GLN A 283 16.01 -17.09 11.61
N LEU A 284 16.44 -17.55 10.42
CA LEU A 284 15.56 -18.10 9.40
C LEU A 284 14.81 -19.34 9.89
N ASN A 285 15.48 -20.25 10.60
CA ASN A 285 14.84 -21.43 11.15
C ASN A 285 13.72 -21.08 12.16
N LYS A 286 13.99 -20.11 13.05
CA LYS A 286 12.98 -19.59 13.96
C LYS A 286 11.78 -19.01 13.21
N TYR A 287 12.02 -18.23 12.16
CA TYR A 287 10.98 -17.62 11.36
C TYR A 287 10.16 -18.63 10.55
N CYS A 288 10.82 -19.62 9.92
CA CYS A 288 10.14 -20.72 9.25
C CYS A 288 9.26 -21.54 10.22
N GLN A 289 9.70 -21.72 11.46
CA GLN A 289 8.91 -22.40 12.47
C GLN A 289 7.63 -21.63 12.81
N GLN A 290 7.72 -20.31 13.02
CA GLN A 290 6.56 -19.44 13.25
C GLN A 290 5.55 -19.48 12.10
N VAL A 291 6.02 -19.55 10.85
CA VAL A 291 5.16 -19.66 9.66
C VAL A 291 4.51 -21.04 9.57
N ASN A 292 5.24 -22.12 9.87
CA ASN A 292 4.73 -23.49 9.78
C ASN A 292 3.75 -23.85 10.92
N ASP A 293 3.94 -23.29 12.11
CA ASP A 293 3.08 -23.57 13.27
C ASP A 293 1.64 -23.03 13.10
N LYS A 294 1.39 -22.18 12.10
CA LYS A 294 0.09 -21.55 11.85
C LYS A 294 -0.87 -22.36 10.96
N ASN A 295 -0.52 -23.60 10.56
CA ASN A 295 -1.35 -24.47 9.69
C ASN A 295 -1.92 -23.74 8.46
N PHE A 296 -1.06 -23.07 7.70
CA PHE A 296 -1.47 -22.29 6.53
C PHE A 296 -1.91 -23.16 5.35
N THR A 297 -3.03 -22.80 4.74
CA THR A 297 -3.37 -23.19 3.38
C THR A 297 -2.64 -22.28 2.39
N TYR A 298 -2.21 -22.84 1.25
CA TYR A 298 -1.46 -22.09 0.23
C TYR A 298 -2.06 -22.35 -1.15
N PRO A 299 -2.02 -21.36 -2.08
CA PRO A 299 -2.45 -21.57 -3.44
C PRO A 299 -1.75 -22.74 -4.11
N SER A 300 -2.47 -23.48 -4.95
CA SER A 300 -1.90 -24.56 -5.76
C SER A 300 -1.06 -24.01 -6.91
N GLY A 301 0.00 -24.71 -7.30
CA GLY A 301 0.83 -24.38 -8.47
C GLY A 301 2.30 -24.72 -8.30
N LYS A 302 3.00 -24.99 -9.42
CA LYS A 302 4.42 -25.37 -9.41
C LYS A 302 5.32 -24.33 -8.73
N PHE A 303 5.05 -23.05 -8.95
CA PHE A 303 5.84 -21.96 -8.35
C PHE A 303 5.61 -21.87 -6.83
N CYS A 304 4.36 -22.00 -6.38
CA CYS A 304 4.04 -22.05 -4.95
C CYS A 304 4.68 -23.24 -4.26
N THR A 305 4.68 -24.41 -4.90
CA THR A 305 5.34 -25.62 -4.37
C THR A 305 6.85 -25.41 -4.23
N LEU A 306 7.50 -24.80 -5.23
CA LEU A 306 8.93 -24.50 -5.21
C LEU A 306 9.33 -23.59 -4.04
N ILE A 307 8.52 -22.58 -3.74
CA ILE A 307 8.75 -21.65 -2.63
C ILE A 307 8.38 -22.28 -1.28
N LYS A 308 7.27 -23.01 -1.23
CA LYS A 308 6.69 -23.60 -0.02
C LYS A 308 7.55 -24.74 0.55
N LEU A 309 8.03 -25.62 -0.29
CA LEU A 309 8.71 -26.84 0.15
C LEU A 309 9.95 -26.57 1.02
N PRO A 310 10.88 -25.66 0.65
CA PRO A 310 12.03 -25.34 1.51
C PRO A 310 11.63 -24.78 2.88
N VAL A 311 10.53 -24.01 2.97
CA VAL A 311 10.06 -23.43 4.22
C VAL A 311 9.44 -24.51 5.12
N ILE A 312 8.57 -25.38 4.58
CA ILE A 312 7.95 -26.48 5.33
C ILE A 312 9.02 -27.46 5.83
N LEU A 313 9.97 -27.84 4.97
CA LEU A 313 11.05 -28.75 5.32
C LEU A 313 12.18 -28.08 6.13
N LYS A 314 12.05 -26.78 6.44
CA LYS A 314 13.05 -25.98 7.16
C LYS A 314 14.46 -26.05 6.55
N ILE A 315 14.55 -26.15 5.21
CA ILE A 315 15.84 -26.18 4.50
C ILE A 315 16.39 -24.75 4.42
N THR A 316 16.80 -24.23 5.57
CA THR A 316 17.23 -22.82 5.72
C THR A 316 18.42 -22.41 4.84
N PRO A 317 19.40 -23.27 4.51
CA PRO A 317 20.43 -22.94 3.53
C PRO A 317 19.87 -22.63 2.14
N LEU A 318 18.86 -23.38 1.70
CA LEU A 318 18.22 -23.16 0.40
C LEU A 318 17.39 -21.88 0.43
N ILE A 319 16.68 -21.61 1.52
CA ILE A 319 15.94 -20.35 1.71
C ILE A 319 16.89 -19.16 1.68
N ASP A 320 18.04 -19.24 2.37
CA ASP A 320 19.05 -18.19 2.37
C ASP A 320 19.57 -17.92 0.95
N ALA A 321 19.92 -18.97 0.20
CA ALA A 321 20.36 -18.84 -1.19
C ALA A 321 19.28 -18.26 -2.13
N MET A 322 18.03 -18.70 -1.99
CA MET A 322 16.90 -18.26 -2.82
C MET A 322 16.44 -16.83 -2.50
N GLY A 323 16.74 -16.28 -1.32
CA GLY A 323 16.31 -14.96 -0.89
C GLY A 323 16.67 -13.84 -1.88
N TRP A 324 17.80 -13.95 -2.58
CA TRP A 324 18.20 -13.01 -3.63
C TRP A 324 17.44 -13.17 -4.94
N VAL A 325 17.04 -14.40 -5.29
CA VAL A 325 16.41 -14.71 -6.57
C VAL A 325 14.93 -14.38 -6.56
N LEU A 326 14.23 -14.68 -5.45
CA LEU A 326 12.77 -14.62 -5.36
C LEU A 326 12.21 -13.26 -4.92
N THR A 327 13.08 -12.32 -4.54
CA THR A 327 12.66 -11.00 -4.04
C THR A 327 13.14 -9.84 -4.91
N ARG A 328 13.52 -10.16 -6.16
CA ARG A 328 13.81 -9.14 -7.20
C ARG A 328 12.54 -8.60 -7.82
#